data_d5d569616fc1a31ab1fb4f408d4e249d
#
_entry.id   d5d569616fc1a31ab1fb4f408d4e249d
#
_cell.length_a   1.000
_cell.length_b   1.000
_cell.length_c   1.000
_cell.angle_alpha   90.00
_cell.angle_beta   90.00
_cell.angle_gamma   90.00
#
_symmetry.space_group_name_H-M   'P 1'
#
loop_
_entity.id
_entity.type
_entity.pdbx_description
1 polymer ?
#
loop_
_entity_poly.entity_id
_entity_poly.type
_entity_poly.pdbx_seq_one_letter_code
_entity_poly.pdbx_strand_id
1 'polypeptide(L)'
;MNSVAKINLNHLVSNINYLQSKINSSEIYPVIKSNAYGHGAIEVAKIVSKNSIKTVCVATKKEILEILNAELGLDVFHLGKIDLCKQSISKKVVFTINSLSDIDYINSKCREQDCKIRCHIKVDTGMGRLGCSMYDFNKIFKLAIKSEFIILEGIYSHLSCADDKKSDYNQKQIDKFNFIINEVKGFDLKFHLLNSAGIFNYNTYSYDFVRSGLAIYGISPISKLDKNLKPVMEFSAPVVLLKDINKGDKIGYGCTFCAKKNMKVAVIQCGYADGIPIDFSNNGYVFYDKFKFPIIGKVSMDLICIDITSFKGETKIDKVVIWGGENKHSRLEYIAKNFNTIPYVYLTGITNRVEREYV
;
A
#
# COMPACT_ATOMS: atom_id res chain seq x y z
N MET A 1 -21.45 18.64 1.96
CA MET A 1 -21.03 17.23 1.63
C MET A 1 -19.56 17.27 1.31
N ASN A 2 -18.78 16.35 1.85
CA ASN A 2 -17.32 16.29 1.62
C ASN A 2 -16.97 15.18 0.63
N SER A 3 -15.73 15.17 0.15
CA SER A 3 -15.17 14.03 -0.56
C SER A 3 -15.07 12.82 0.38
N VAL A 4 -15.34 11.60 -0.13
CA VAL A 4 -15.42 10.37 0.65
C VAL A 4 -14.60 9.26 0.00
N ALA A 5 -13.82 8.57 0.81
CA ALA A 5 -13.21 7.29 0.47
C ALA A 5 -14.05 6.16 1.12
N LYS A 6 -14.88 5.52 0.33
CA LYS A 6 -15.67 4.36 0.75
C LYS A 6 -14.80 3.12 0.73
N ILE A 7 -14.65 2.46 1.87
CA ILE A 7 -13.76 1.32 2.10
C ILE A 7 -14.59 0.06 2.31
N ASN A 8 -14.55 -0.85 1.35
CA ASN A 8 -15.27 -2.12 1.45
C ASN A 8 -14.39 -3.18 2.14
N LEU A 9 -14.60 -3.38 3.44
CA LEU A 9 -13.84 -4.35 4.23
C LEU A 9 -14.10 -5.81 3.84
N ASN A 10 -15.28 -6.12 3.28
CA ASN A 10 -15.58 -7.46 2.77
C ASN A 10 -14.77 -7.78 1.51
N HIS A 11 -14.50 -6.78 0.66
CA HIS A 11 -13.60 -6.93 -0.48
C HIS A 11 -12.17 -7.21 -0.03
N LEU A 12 -11.70 -6.55 1.04
CA LEU A 12 -10.37 -6.80 1.61
C LEU A 12 -10.23 -8.25 2.09
N VAL A 13 -11.21 -8.76 2.84
CA VAL A 13 -11.23 -10.17 3.29
C VAL A 13 -11.28 -11.12 2.09
N SER A 14 -12.13 -10.84 1.10
CA SER A 14 -12.21 -11.63 -0.13
C SER A 14 -10.87 -11.69 -0.88
N ASN A 15 -10.14 -10.56 -0.97
CA ASN A 15 -8.83 -10.51 -1.59
C ASN A 15 -7.78 -11.31 -0.81
N ILE A 16 -7.79 -11.23 0.52
CA ILE A 16 -6.89 -12.02 1.38
C ILE A 16 -7.14 -13.52 1.16
N ASN A 17 -8.39 -13.96 1.17
CA ASN A 17 -8.75 -15.35 0.94
C ASN A 17 -8.34 -15.83 -0.47
N TYR A 18 -8.51 -14.97 -1.47
CA TYR A 18 -8.04 -15.26 -2.82
C TYR A 18 -6.52 -15.39 -2.89
N LEU A 19 -5.77 -14.52 -2.23
CA LEU A 19 -4.30 -14.63 -2.18
C LEU A 19 -3.85 -15.86 -1.39
N GLN A 20 -4.55 -16.22 -0.32
CA GLN A 20 -4.28 -17.42 0.45
C GLN A 20 -4.42 -18.67 -0.41
N SER A 21 -5.38 -18.72 -1.33
CA SER A 21 -5.55 -19.85 -2.26
C SER A 21 -4.41 -20.00 -3.29
N LYS A 22 -3.54 -18.97 -3.43
CA LYS A 22 -2.38 -19.00 -4.36
C LYS A 22 -1.08 -19.47 -3.70
N ILE A 23 -1.02 -19.45 -2.39
CA ILE A 23 0.14 -19.84 -1.60
C ILE A 23 -0.25 -21.07 -0.76
N ASN A 24 0.58 -22.06 -0.74
CA ASN A 24 0.30 -23.36 -0.07
C ASN A 24 -0.03 -23.17 1.42
N SER A 25 0.80 -23.71 2.31
CA SER A 25 0.67 -23.58 3.78
C SER A 25 1.22 -22.27 4.34
N SER A 26 1.76 -21.38 3.51
CA SER A 26 2.34 -20.10 3.95
C SER A 26 1.27 -19.18 4.48
N GLU A 27 1.63 -18.32 5.44
CA GLU A 27 0.73 -17.31 6.01
C GLU A 27 0.81 -16.00 5.23
N ILE A 28 -0.28 -15.23 5.22
CA ILE A 28 -0.26 -13.84 4.72
C ILE A 28 -0.05 -12.89 5.88
N TYR A 29 0.98 -12.06 5.78
CA TYR A 29 1.18 -10.90 6.64
C TYR A 29 0.75 -9.63 5.89
N PRO A 30 -0.44 -9.08 6.18
CA PRO A 30 -0.93 -7.84 5.57
C PRO A 30 0.00 -6.67 5.84
N VAL A 31 0.36 -5.92 4.79
CA VAL A 31 1.16 -4.71 4.92
C VAL A 31 0.22 -3.52 5.03
N ILE A 32 0.13 -2.96 6.25
CA ILE A 32 -0.80 -1.88 6.61
C ILE A 32 -0.12 -0.54 6.91
N LYS A 33 1.14 -0.39 6.54
CA LYS A 33 1.88 0.88 6.66
C LYS A 33 1.21 2.01 5.88
N SER A 34 1.58 3.26 6.15
CA SER A 34 1.02 4.47 5.50
C SER A 34 -0.51 4.49 5.60
N ASN A 35 -1.02 4.33 6.83
CA ASN A 35 -2.44 4.26 7.13
C ASN A 35 -3.18 3.20 6.29
N ALA A 36 -2.61 1.98 6.23
CA ALA A 36 -3.10 0.88 5.38
C ALA A 36 -3.25 1.32 3.92
N TYR A 37 -2.21 1.95 3.36
CA TYR A 37 -2.25 2.54 2.02
C TYR A 37 -3.45 3.50 1.86
N GLY A 38 -3.70 4.33 2.86
CA GLY A 38 -4.81 5.30 2.87
C GLY A 38 -6.18 4.75 3.25
N HIS A 39 -6.32 3.43 3.46
CA HIS A 39 -7.60 2.78 3.77
C HIS A 39 -8.02 2.86 5.25
N GLY A 40 -7.15 3.34 6.15
CA GLY A 40 -7.39 3.36 7.58
C GLY A 40 -6.79 2.14 8.30
N ALA A 41 -5.61 2.34 8.92
CA ALA A 41 -4.82 1.25 9.50
C ALA A 41 -5.56 0.48 10.60
N ILE A 42 -6.28 1.20 11.48
CA ILE A 42 -6.99 0.58 12.61
C ILE A 42 -8.16 -0.28 12.13
N GLU A 43 -8.99 0.22 11.20
CA GLU A 43 -10.14 -0.54 10.72
C GLU A 43 -9.71 -1.77 9.90
N VAL A 44 -8.65 -1.62 9.09
CA VAL A 44 -8.02 -2.76 8.41
C VAL A 44 -7.43 -3.75 9.43
N ALA A 45 -6.74 -3.29 10.46
CA ALA A 45 -6.21 -4.15 11.52
C ALA A 45 -7.31 -4.91 12.27
N LYS A 46 -8.43 -4.25 12.60
CA LYS A 46 -9.60 -4.88 13.23
C LYS A 46 -10.17 -6.02 12.38
N ILE A 47 -10.35 -5.78 11.08
CA ILE A 47 -10.97 -6.81 10.22
C ILE A 47 -10.02 -7.98 9.98
N VAL A 48 -8.71 -7.76 9.80
CA VAL A 48 -7.75 -8.86 9.61
C VAL A 48 -7.59 -9.69 10.89
N SER A 49 -7.60 -9.07 12.07
CA SER A 49 -7.59 -9.77 13.37
C SER A 49 -8.82 -10.70 13.52
N LYS A 50 -10.02 -10.22 13.16
CA LYS A 50 -11.25 -11.03 13.17
C LYS A 50 -11.22 -12.21 12.19
N ASN A 51 -10.37 -12.16 11.16
CA ASN A 51 -10.20 -13.21 10.16
C ASN A 51 -8.96 -14.09 10.40
N SER A 52 -8.60 -14.30 11.67
CA SER A 52 -7.55 -15.21 12.13
C SER A 52 -6.12 -14.84 11.70
N ILE A 53 -5.90 -13.64 11.17
CA ILE A 53 -4.56 -13.13 10.88
C ILE A 53 -3.96 -12.64 12.20
N LYS A 54 -2.75 -13.12 12.50
CA LYS A 54 -2.06 -12.84 13.77
C LYS A 54 -1.05 -11.71 13.67
N THR A 55 -0.52 -11.44 12.47
CA THR A 55 0.59 -10.51 12.28
C THR A 55 0.31 -9.54 11.16
N VAL A 56 0.61 -8.25 11.38
CA VAL A 56 0.54 -7.20 10.36
C VAL A 56 1.91 -6.52 10.20
N CYS A 57 2.20 -5.98 9.01
CA CYS A 57 3.46 -5.33 8.72
C CYS A 57 3.30 -3.80 8.66
N VAL A 58 4.18 -3.09 9.37
CA VAL A 58 4.27 -1.62 9.38
C VAL A 58 5.71 -1.16 9.11
N ALA A 59 5.94 0.15 8.95
CA ALA A 59 7.25 0.67 8.58
C ALA A 59 7.85 1.68 9.56
N THR A 60 7.06 2.26 10.45
CA THR A 60 7.49 3.32 11.37
C THR A 60 7.15 3.00 12.81
N LYS A 61 7.90 3.60 13.74
CA LYS A 61 7.61 3.53 15.17
C LYS A 61 6.20 4.03 15.52
N LYS A 62 5.76 5.11 14.87
CA LYS A 62 4.40 5.64 15.07
C LYS A 62 3.33 4.61 14.72
N GLU A 63 3.49 3.92 13.61
CA GLU A 63 2.56 2.86 13.19
C GLU A 63 2.61 1.65 14.13
N ILE A 64 3.78 1.28 14.67
CA ILE A 64 3.87 0.25 15.71
C ILE A 64 2.99 0.63 16.91
N LEU A 65 3.19 1.84 17.45
CA LEU A 65 2.46 2.31 18.62
C LEU A 65 0.95 2.42 18.35
N GLU A 66 0.56 2.85 17.18
CA GLU A 66 -0.84 2.94 16.76
C GLU A 66 -1.53 1.56 16.84
N ILE A 67 -0.90 0.51 16.29
CA ILE A 67 -1.46 -0.85 16.32
C ILE A 67 -1.43 -1.46 17.72
N LEU A 68 -0.36 -1.26 18.48
CA LEU A 68 -0.28 -1.75 19.86
C LEU A 68 -1.36 -1.12 20.76
N ASN A 69 -1.55 0.20 20.65
CA ASN A 69 -2.55 0.93 21.44
C ASN A 69 -4.01 0.57 21.07
N ALA A 70 -4.23 0.00 19.90
CA ALA A 70 -5.55 -0.48 19.50
C ALA A 70 -5.95 -1.82 20.16
N GLU A 71 -5.02 -2.50 20.87
CA GLU A 71 -5.24 -3.72 21.66
C GLU A 71 -5.93 -4.88 20.90
N LEU A 72 -5.67 -4.99 19.59
CA LEU A 72 -6.33 -5.95 18.71
C LEU A 72 -5.76 -7.39 18.80
N GLY A 73 -4.81 -7.63 19.68
CA GLY A 73 -4.18 -8.94 19.82
C GLY A 73 -3.17 -9.29 18.73
N LEU A 74 -2.90 -8.38 17.79
CA LEU A 74 -1.99 -8.59 16.67
C LEU A 74 -0.52 -8.47 17.06
N ASP A 75 0.31 -9.29 16.43
CA ASP A 75 1.75 -9.08 16.35
C ASP A 75 2.06 -8.05 15.25
N VAL A 76 3.11 -7.27 15.44
CA VAL A 76 3.53 -6.21 14.53
C VAL A 76 4.92 -6.51 13.98
N PHE A 77 5.02 -6.75 12.67
CA PHE A 77 6.28 -6.90 11.98
C PHE A 77 6.78 -5.55 11.45
N HIS A 78 7.89 -5.05 12.00
CA HIS A 78 8.45 -3.76 11.63
C HIS A 78 9.43 -3.89 10.48
N LEU A 79 9.08 -3.32 9.31
CA LEU A 79 9.87 -3.38 8.07
C LEU A 79 10.95 -2.29 7.94
N GLY A 80 10.92 -1.29 8.82
CA GLY A 80 11.79 -0.12 8.75
C GLY A 80 13.13 -0.28 9.45
N LYS A 81 13.87 0.82 9.59
CA LYS A 81 15.05 0.89 10.46
C LYS A 81 14.61 0.84 11.92
N ILE A 82 15.31 0.03 12.72
CA ILE A 82 15.01 -0.12 14.14
C ILE A 82 15.18 1.21 14.88
N ASP A 83 14.17 1.56 15.67
CA ASP A 83 14.15 2.73 16.55
C ASP A 83 13.36 2.34 17.82
N LEU A 84 14.07 1.99 18.88
CA LEU A 84 13.49 1.46 20.10
C LEU A 84 13.12 2.59 21.06
N CYS A 85 11.91 2.53 21.58
CA CYS A 85 11.48 3.26 22.77
C CYS A 85 10.75 2.30 23.73
N LYS A 86 10.64 2.67 25.00
CA LYS A 86 10.01 1.82 26.03
C LYS A 86 8.65 1.27 25.60
N GLN A 87 7.82 2.10 24.95
CA GLN A 87 6.48 1.74 24.49
C GLN A 87 6.49 0.78 23.29
N SER A 88 7.51 0.85 22.42
CA SER A 88 7.62 -0.05 21.26
C SER A 88 8.24 -1.42 21.59
N ILE A 89 8.88 -1.54 22.77
CA ILE A 89 9.43 -2.81 23.25
C ILE A 89 8.30 -3.65 23.82
N SER A 90 7.84 -4.58 23.02
CA SER A 90 6.74 -5.50 23.34
C SER A 90 7.03 -6.88 22.75
N LYS A 91 6.60 -7.93 23.45
CA LYS A 91 6.64 -9.31 22.94
C LYS A 91 5.85 -9.49 21.63
N LYS A 92 4.98 -8.53 21.31
CA LYS A 92 4.19 -8.52 20.07
C LYS A 92 4.89 -7.86 18.90
N VAL A 93 6.09 -7.26 19.07
CA VAL A 93 6.79 -6.58 17.99
C VAL A 93 7.98 -7.40 17.53
N VAL A 94 8.06 -7.63 16.22
CA VAL A 94 9.22 -8.25 15.56
C VAL A 94 9.96 -7.16 14.79
N PHE A 95 11.21 -6.91 15.12
CA PHE A 95 12.04 -5.88 14.51
C PHE A 95 12.91 -6.43 13.38
N THR A 96 13.37 -5.54 12.51
CA THR A 96 14.28 -5.87 11.42
C THR A 96 15.71 -5.46 11.75
N ILE A 97 16.67 -6.40 11.65
CA ILE A 97 18.11 -6.16 11.68
C ILE A 97 18.59 -6.02 10.25
N ASN A 98 19.19 -4.88 9.91
CA ASN A 98 19.72 -4.58 8.57
C ASN A 98 21.25 -4.52 8.52
N SER A 99 21.92 -4.38 9.67
CA SER A 99 23.36 -4.11 9.74
C SER A 99 23.97 -4.54 11.09
N LEU A 100 25.30 -4.56 11.16
CA LEU A 100 26.02 -4.78 12.41
C LEU A 100 25.68 -3.71 13.46
N SER A 101 25.58 -2.46 13.04
CA SER A 101 25.24 -1.35 13.95
C SER A 101 23.85 -1.49 14.58
N ASP A 102 22.91 -2.19 13.93
CA ASP A 102 21.61 -2.47 14.53
C ASP A 102 21.74 -3.44 15.73
N ILE A 103 22.65 -4.43 15.65
CA ILE A 103 22.91 -5.36 16.76
C ILE A 103 23.52 -4.61 17.95
N ASP A 104 24.51 -3.74 17.70
CA ASP A 104 25.13 -2.93 18.75
C ASP A 104 24.11 -2.01 19.43
N TYR A 105 23.24 -1.39 18.63
CA TYR A 105 22.15 -0.54 19.09
C TYR A 105 21.15 -1.33 19.95
N ILE A 106 20.71 -2.51 19.49
CA ILE A 106 19.80 -3.40 20.24
C ILE A 106 20.43 -3.78 21.56
N ASN A 107 21.67 -4.27 21.55
CA ASN A 107 22.36 -4.72 22.75
C ASN A 107 22.49 -3.60 23.78
N SER A 108 22.83 -2.37 23.35
CA SER A 108 22.89 -1.22 24.25
C SER A 108 21.51 -0.88 24.83
N LYS A 109 20.50 -0.72 23.98
CA LYS A 109 19.16 -0.29 24.41
C LYS A 109 18.42 -1.33 25.25
N CYS A 110 18.56 -2.60 24.90
CA CYS A 110 17.89 -3.67 25.66
C CYS A 110 18.59 -3.93 27.00
N ARG A 111 19.91 -3.73 27.11
CA ARG A 111 20.62 -3.75 28.39
C ARG A 111 20.16 -2.63 29.33
N GLU A 112 19.99 -1.40 28.78
CA GLU A 112 19.49 -0.25 29.56
C GLU A 112 18.06 -0.48 30.10
N GLN A 113 17.24 -1.30 29.38
CA GLN A 113 15.83 -1.50 29.68
C GLN A 113 15.51 -2.90 30.24
N ASP A 114 16.52 -3.72 30.47
CA ASP A 114 16.41 -5.12 30.93
C ASP A 114 15.36 -5.92 30.14
N CYS A 115 15.53 -5.97 28.82
CA CYS A 115 14.53 -6.58 27.93
C CYS A 115 15.17 -7.41 26.81
N LYS A 116 14.36 -8.26 26.19
CA LYS A 116 14.69 -8.97 24.95
C LYS A 116 13.69 -8.61 23.87
N ILE A 117 14.13 -8.57 22.61
CA ILE A 117 13.26 -8.28 21.47
C ILE A 117 13.33 -9.37 20.40
N ARG A 118 12.21 -9.59 19.75
CA ARG A 118 12.06 -10.50 18.61
C ARG A 118 12.59 -9.83 17.34
N CYS A 119 13.40 -10.54 16.56
CA CYS A 119 14.03 -9.97 15.38
C CYS A 119 14.03 -10.94 14.20
N HIS A 120 13.96 -10.37 12.99
CA HIS A 120 14.38 -11.02 11.75
C HIS A 120 15.56 -10.29 11.12
N ILE A 121 16.50 -11.03 10.55
CA ILE A 121 17.57 -10.44 9.73
C ILE A 121 17.04 -10.21 8.33
N LYS A 122 17.21 -9.01 7.82
CA LYS A 122 16.97 -8.70 6.41
C LYS A 122 18.26 -8.78 5.62
N VAL A 123 18.23 -9.55 4.53
CA VAL A 123 19.35 -9.67 3.59
C VAL A 123 19.03 -8.95 2.29
N ASP A 124 19.91 -8.12 1.80
CA ASP A 124 19.78 -7.51 0.49
C ASP A 124 20.29 -8.46 -0.60
N THR A 125 19.38 -9.16 -1.22
CA THR A 125 19.69 -10.06 -2.34
C THR A 125 19.72 -9.34 -3.69
N GLY A 126 19.44 -8.02 -3.71
CA GLY A 126 19.48 -7.20 -4.92
C GLY A 126 18.39 -6.14 -5.02
N MET A 127 17.69 -5.80 -3.93
CA MET A 127 16.77 -4.66 -3.90
C MET A 127 17.52 -3.32 -3.82
N GLY A 128 18.73 -3.30 -3.25
CA GLY A 128 19.56 -2.10 -3.14
C GLY A 128 19.02 -1.05 -2.19
N ARG A 129 18.36 -1.47 -1.09
CA ARG A 129 17.68 -0.50 -0.19
C ARG A 129 18.01 -0.73 1.28
N LEU A 130 17.35 -1.63 1.94
CA LEU A 130 17.58 -2.05 3.33
C LEU A 130 17.94 -3.53 3.36
N GLY A 131 18.74 -3.93 4.34
CA GLY A 131 19.22 -5.30 4.53
C GLY A 131 20.73 -5.36 4.51
N CYS A 132 21.29 -6.32 5.23
CA CYS A 132 22.73 -6.55 5.22
C CYS A 132 23.19 -7.13 3.87
N SER A 133 24.47 -6.91 3.54
CA SER A 133 25.08 -7.52 2.38
C SER A 133 25.19 -9.04 2.55
N MET A 134 25.28 -9.78 1.44
CA MET A 134 25.59 -11.22 1.46
C MET A 134 26.92 -11.51 2.17
N TYR A 135 27.86 -10.59 2.08
CA TYR A 135 29.19 -10.68 2.72
C TYR A 135 29.09 -10.58 4.25
N ASP A 136 28.29 -9.64 4.76
CA ASP A 136 28.17 -9.40 6.20
C ASP A 136 27.20 -10.36 6.90
N PHE A 137 26.38 -11.07 6.14
CA PHE A 137 25.31 -11.91 6.68
C PHE A 137 25.80 -12.89 7.76
N ASN A 138 26.84 -13.67 7.47
CA ASN A 138 27.36 -14.68 8.42
C ASN A 138 27.86 -14.07 9.72
N LYS A 139 28.45 -12.88 9.67
CA LYS A 139 28.89 -12.14 10.87
C LYS A 139 27.68 -11.66 11.69
N ILE A 140 26.69 -11.05 11.02
CA ILE A 140 25.46 -10.56 11.65
C ILE A 140 24.69 -11.71 12.27
N PHE A 141 24.53 -12.83 11.56
CA PHE A 141 23.84 -14.01 12.04
C PHE A 141 24.47 -14.57 13.32
N LYS A 142 25.79 -14.77 13.32
CA LYS A 142 26.55 -15.26 14.50
C LYS A 142 26.40 -14.33 15.70
N LEU A 143 26.44 -13.02 15.49
CA LEU A 143 26.29 -12.03 16.56
C LEU A 143 24.83 -11.97 17.07
N ALA A 144 23.84 -12.07 16.19
CA ALA A 144 22.44 -12.07 16.59
C ALA A 144 22.10 -13.30 17.46
N ILE A 145 22.57 -14.50 17.09
CA ILE A 145 22.34 -15.73 17.88
C ILE A 145 23.04 -15.67 19.25
N LYS A 146 24.23 -15.07 19.31
CA LYS A 146 24.99 -14.97 20.56
C LYS A 146 24.48 -13.89 21.52
N SER A 147 23.66 -12.97 21.02
CA SER A 147 23.13 -11.87 21.82
C SER A 147 22.11 -12.36 22.85
N GLU A 148 22.29 -11.96 24.10
CA GLU A 148 21.33 -12.22 25.19
C GLU A 148 20.03 -11.43 25.02
N PHE A 149 20.03 -10.38 24.19
CA PHE A 149 18.92 -9.43 24.01
C PHE A 149 18.09 -9.66 22.74
N ILE A 150 18.57 -10.54 21.85
CA ILE A 150 17.92 -10.82 20.56
C ILE A 150 17.30 -12.21 20.58
N ILE A 151 16.01 -12.28 20.27
CA ILE A 151 15.32 -13.53 19.93
C ILE A 151 15.22 -13.54 18.39
N LEU A 152 16.16 -14.24 17.76
CA LEU A 152 16.18 -14.34 16.30
C LEU A 152 15.14 -15.37 15.84
N GLU A 153 14.10 -14.93 15.13
CA GLU A 153 12.99 -15.77 14.67
C GLU A 153 12.98 -16.05 13.17
N GLY A 154 13.74 -15.29 12.38
CA GLY A 154 13.72 -15.53 10.94
C GLY A 154 14.66 -14.65 10.14
N ILE A 155 14.64 -14.89 8.83
CA ILE A 155 15.43 -14.20 7.82
C ILE A 155 14.56 -13.88 6.62
N TYR A 156 14.75 -12.71 6.01
CA TYR A 156 13.98 -12.34 4.84
C TYR A 156 14.72 -11.47 3.84
N SER A 157 14.16 -11.42 2.64
CA SER A 157 14.56 -10.48 1.60
C SER A 157 13.35 -9.88 0.89
N HIS A 158 13.55 -9.20 -0.23
CA HIS A 158 12.49 -8.55 -1.00
C HIS A 158 12.83 -8.52 -2.49
N LEU A 159 11.93 -9.03 -3.32
CA LEU A 159 12.09 -9.01 -4.77
C LEU A 159 11.88 -7.59 -5.32
N SER A 160 12.76 -7.15 -6.20
CA SER A 160 12.73 -5.80 -6.80
C SER A 160 11.84 -5.71 -8.04
N CYS A 161 11.80 -6.77 -8.85
CA CYS A 161 11.14 -6.81 -10.16
C CYS A 161 10.08 -7.91 -10.24
N ALA A 162 9.43 -8.27 -9.11
CA ALA A 162 8.50 -9.39 -9.05
C ALA A 162 7.26 -9.22 -9.95
N ASP A 163 6.92 -8.00 -10.35
CA ASP A 163 5.87 -7.65 -11.31
C ASP A 163 6.23 -7.99 -12.75
N ASP A 164 7.51 -8.03 -13.10
CA ASP A 164 8.01 -8.46 -14.39
C ASP A 164 8.53 -9.92 -14.34
N LYS A 165 7.67 -10.86 -14.76
CA LYS A 165 8.02 -12.29 -14.81
C LYS A 165 9.14 -12.62 -15.80
N LYS A 166 9.43 -11.74 -16.76
CA LYS A 166 10.47 -11.93 -17.78
C LYS A 166 11.87 -11.56 -17.28
N SER A 167 11.95 -10.83 -16.18
CA SER A 167 13.24 -10.42 -15.60
C SER A 167 13.94 -11.59 -14.94
N ASP A 168 15.11 -11.99 -15.47
CA ASP A 168 15.99 -13.00 -14.83
C ASP A 168 16.57 -12.50 -13.49
N TYR A 169 16.45 -11.22 -13.19
CA TYR A 169 16.93 -10.66 -11.94
C TYR A 169 16.20 -11.23 -10.72
N ASN A 170 14.92 -11.57 -10.88
CA ASN A 170 14.15 -12.23 -9.81
C ASN A 170 14.74 -13.59 -9.45
N GLN A 171 15.13 -14.40 -10.45
CA GLN A 171 15.75 -15.70 -10.19
C GLN A 171 17.09 -15.55 -9.47
N LYS A 172 17.92 -14.58 -9.88
CA LYS A 172 19.17 -14.28 -9.19
C LYS A 172 18.98 -13.90 -7.72
N GLN A 173 17.91 -13.13 -7.41
CA GLN A 173 17.56 -12.79 -6.02
C GLN A 173 17.08 -14.03 -5.23
N ILE A 174 16.28 -14.88 -5.85
CA ILE A 174 15.77 -16.13 -5.26
C ILE A 174 16.95 -17.07 -4.97
N ASP A 175 17.87 -17.26 -5.91
CA ASP A 175 19.04 -18.14 -5.76
C ASP A 175 19.94 -17.67 -4.60
N LYS A 176 20.19 -16.35 -4.50
CA LYS A 176 20.90 -15.77 -3.36
C LYS A 176 20.18 -16.01 -2.04
N PHE A 177 18.86 -15.89 -2.03
CA PHE A 177 18.09 -16.12 -0.81
C PHE A 177 18.11 -17.59 -0.41
N ASN A 178 17.98 -18.53 -1.37
CA ASN A 178 18.11 -19.96 -1.14
C ASN A 178 19.51 -20.32 -0.62
N PHE A 179 20.55 -19.67 -1.11
CA PHE A 179 21.91 -19.82 -0.56
C PHE A 179 21.93 -19.46 0.94
N ILE A 180 21.34 -18.32 1.33
CA ILE A 180 21.25 -17.92 2.73
C ILE A 180 20.48 -18.95 3.58
N ILE A 181 19.37 -19.48 3.08
CA ILE A 181 18.59 -20.51 3.78
C ILE A 181 19.47 -21.76 4.04
N ASN A 182 20.26 -22.17 3.07
CA ASN A 182 21.16 -23.32 3.21
C ASN A 182 22.29 -23.08 4.24
N GLU A 183 22.82 -21.86 4.31
CA GLU A 183 23.88 -21.49 5.30
C GLU A 183 23.39 -21.58 6.75
N VAL A 184 22.09 -21.46 6.98
CA VAL A 184 21.49 -21.51 8.33
C VAL A 184 20.64 -22.78 8.55
N LYS A 185 20.84 -23.78 7.73
CA LYS A 185 20.14 -25.08 7.87
C LYS A 185 20.45 -25.70 9.23
N GLY A 186 19.40 -26.11 9.94
CA GLY A 186 19.50 -26.66 11.29
C GLY A 186 19.12 -25.70 12.42
N PHE A 187 18.86 -24.44 12.11
CA PHE A 187 18.27 -23.49 13.03
C PHE A 187 16.74 -23.42 12.80
N ASP A 188 15.97 -23.31 13.88
CA ASP A 188 14.51 -23.12 13.79
C ASP A 188 14.22 -21.65 13.47
N LEU A 189 14.17 -21.34 12.18
CA LEU A 189 13.99 -19.99 11.66
C LEU A 189 12.91 -19.95 10.58
N LYS A 190 12.16 -18.87 10.55
CA LYS A 190 11.17 -18.57 9.50
C LYS A 190 11.79 -17.78 8.34
N PHE A 191 11.36 -18.09 7.13
CA PHE A 191 11.84 -17.45 5.93
C PHE A 191 10.71 -16.77 5.17
N HIS A 192 10.97 -15.60 4.59
CA HIS A 192 9.98 -14.93 3.75
C HIS A 192 10.62 -14.00 2.72
N LEU A 193 10.11 -14.03 1.50
CA LEU A 193 10.65 -13.29 0.36
C LEU A 193 9.59 -12.45 -0.36
N LEU A 194 8.43 -13.05 -0.64
CA LEU A 194 7.46 -12.52 -1.59
C LEU A 194 6.70 -11.30 -1.08
N ASN A 195 6.56 -10.33 -1.99
CA ASN A 195 5.59 -9.24 -1.92
C ASN A 195 4.32 -9.60 -2.72
N SER A 196 3.38 -8.66 -2.88
CA SER A 196 2.14 -8.89 -3.65
C SER A 196 2.38 -9.44 -5.05
N ALA A 197 3.34 -8.90 -5.81
CA ALA A 197 3.64 -9.38 -7.16
C ALA A 197 4.28 -10.78 -7.15
N GLY A 198 5.13 -11.04 -6.17
CA GLY A 198 5.75 -12.35 -5.99
C GLY A 198 4.73 -13.48 -5.78
N ILE A 199 3.62 -13.21 -5.09
CA ILE A 199 2.51 -14.17 -4.90
C ILE A 199 1.94 -14.64 -6.26
N PHE A 200 1.87 -13.75 -7.24
CA PHE A 200 1.32 -14.08 -8.57
C PHE A 200 2.32 -14.78 -9.49
N ASN A 201 3.58 -14.39 -9.42
CA ASN A 201 4.58 -14.82 -10.38
C ASN A 201 5.56 -15.88 -9.86
N TYR A 202 5.71 -16.00 -8.54
CA TYR A 202 6.74 -16.81 -7.88
C TYR A 202 6.23 -17.54 -6.63
N ASN A 203 4.94 -17.93 -6.60
CA ASN A 203 4.27 -18.53 -5.44
C ASN A 203 4.93 -19.79 -4.88
N THR A 204 5.72 -20.51 -5.66
CA THR A 204 6.51 -21.66 -5.21
C THR A 204 7.57 -21.30 -4.16
N TYR A 205 7.93 -20.00 -4.05
CA TYR A 205 8.90 -19.45 -3.09
C TYR A 205 8.21 -18.69 -1.96
N SER A 206 7.00 -19.05 -1.57
CA SER A 206 6.25 -18.38 -0.50
C SER A 206 6.83 -18.65 0.90
N TYR A 207 7.62 -19.69 1.07
CA TYR A 207 8.27 -20.08 2.33
C TYR A 207 7.25 -20.11 3.50
N ASP A 208 7.60 -19.58 4.69
CA ASP A 208 6.72 -19.59 5.86
C ASP A 208 5.60 -18.57 5.76
N PHE A 209 5.87 -17.39 5.20
CA PHE A 209 4.85 -16.38 4.97
C PHE A 209 5.19 -15.37 3.87
N VAL A 210 4.18 -14.66 3.41
CA VAL A 210 4.29 -13.63 2.37
C VAL A 210 3.80 -12.28 2.90
N ARG A 211 4.34 -11.18 2.38
CA ARG A 211 3.99 -9.82 2.79
C ARG A 211 3.18 -9.14 1.70
N SER A 212 1.87 -9.23 1.80
CA SER A 212 0.98 -8.65 0.80
C SER A 212 0.53 -7.24 1.19
N GLY A 213 0.82 -6.27 0.33
CA GLY A 213 0.32 -4.90 0.42
C GLY A 213 -0.75 -4.67 -0.66
N LEU A 214 -0.34 -4.19 -1.83
CA LEU A 214 -1.24 -3.72 -2.90
C LEU A 214 -2.39 -4.67 -3.23
N ALA A 215 -2.10 -5.98 -3.30
CA ALA A 215 -3.09 -6.97 -3.70
C ALA A 215 -4.22 -7.18 -2.68
N ILE A 216 -3.98 -7.03 -1.37
CA ILE A 216 -5.09 -7.10 -0.40
C ILE A 216 -6.05 -5.94 -0.55
N TYR A 217 -5.60 -4.80 -1.07
CA TYR A 217 -6.45 -3.64 -1.38
C TYR A 217 -7.14 -3.74 -2.75
N GLY A 218 -7.04 -4.89 -3.42
CA GLY A 218 -7.77 -5.19 -4.65
C GLY A 218 -7.16 -4.61 -5.91
N ILE A 219 -5.89 -4.26 -5.88
CA ILE A 219 -5.15 -3.71 -7.01
C ILE A 219 -4.17 -4.75 -7.53
N SER A 220 -4.24 -5.04 -8.82
CA SER A 220 -3.34 -6.00 -9.46
C SER A 220 -1.89 -5.50 -9.40
N PRO A 221 -0.97 -6.27 -8.78
CA PRO A 221 0.43 -5.88 -8.68
C PRO A 221 1.25 -6.25 -9.92
N ILE A 222 0.62 -6.82 -10.93
CA ILE A 222 1.23 -7.25 -12.20
C ILE A 222 0.59 -6.52 -13.38
N SER A 223 1.23 -6.53 -14.54
CA SER A 223 0.76 -5.82 -15.73
C SER A 223 -0.62 -6.26 -16.21
N LYS A 224 -1.00 -7.52 -15.97
CA LYS A 224 -2.32 -8.06 -16.29
C LYS A 224 -3.29 -7.82 -15.14
N LEU A 225 -4.43 -7.19 -15.43
CA LEU A 225 -5.49 -7.03 -14.46
C LEU A 225 -6.03 -8.39 -14.01
N ASP A 226 -5.98 -8.67 -12.71
CA ASP A 226 -6.61 -9.85 -12.15
C ASP A 226 -8.05 -9.53 -11.76
N LYS A 227 -9.01 -10.23 -12.39
CA LYS A 227 -10.45 -10.03 -12.20
C LYS A 227 -10.96 -10.51 -10.84
N ASN A 228 -10.20 -11.35 -10.15
CA ASN A 228 -10.58 -11.86 -8.83
C ASN A 228 -10.22 -10.88 -7.71
N LEU A 229 -9.35 -9.89 -7.98
CA LEU A 229 -9.07 -8.82 -7.05
C LEU A 229 -10.17 -7.76 -7.10
N LYS A 230 -10.84 -7.56 -5.98
CA LYS A 230 -11.94 -6.60 -5.81
C LYS A 230 -11.39 -5.29 -5.25
N PRO A 231 -11.57 -4.13 -5.92
CA PRO A 231 -11.16 -2.85 -5.36
C PRO A 231 -11.76 -2.63 -3.98
N VAL A 232 -10.93 -2.29 -3.01
CA VAL A 232 -11.37 -2.06 -1.63
C VAL A 232 -11.83 -0.61 -1.45
N MET A 233 -11.21 0.35 -2.14
CA MET A 233 -11.53 1.76 -2.04
C MET A 233 -12.28 2.27 -3.28
N GLU A 234 -13.30 3.10 -3.03
CA GLU A 234 -13.90 4.02 -4.00
C GLU A 234 -13.76 5.45 -3.47
N PHE A 235 -13.00 6.28 -4.18
CA PHE A 235 -12.87 7.69 -3.86
C PHE A 235 -13.82 8.51 -4.71
N SER A 236 -14.72 9.24 -4.05
CA SER A 236 -15.79 10.02 -4.70
C SER A 236 -15.93 11.40 -4.09
N ALA A 237 -16.51 12.32 -4.85
CA ALA A 237 -16.72 13.70 -4.43
C ALA A 237 -18.04 14.28 -4.93
N PRO A 238 -18.66 15.20 -4.18
CA PRO A 238 -19.97 15.79 -4.55
C PRO A 238 -19.81 16.84 -5.66
N VAL A 239 -20.87 16.92 -6.48
CA VAL A 239 -21.09 18.03 -7.41
C VAL A 239 -21.72 19.19 -6.61
N VAL A 240 -21.05 20.33 -6.56
CA VAL A 240 -21.52 21.50 -5.79
C VAL A 240 -22.17 22.56 -6.64
N LEU A 241 -21.86 22.60 -7.94
CA LEU A 241 -22.44 23.57 -8.85
C LEU A 241 -22.52 23.00 -10.27
N LEU A 242 -23.64 23.24 -10.94
CA LEU A 242 -23.78 23.05 -12.38
C LEU A 242 -23.92 24.42 -13.02
N LYS A 243 -23.23 24.66 -14.11
CA LYS A 243 -23.29 25.93 -14.86
C LYS A 243 -23.11 25.72 -16.36
N ASP A 244 -23.70 26.60 -17.13
CA ASP A 244 -23.42 26.73 -18.54
C ASP A 244 -22.29 27.76 -18.74
N ILE A 245 -21.43 27.50 -19.72
CA ILE A 245 -20.40 28.43 -20.16
C ILE A 245 -20.47 28.62 -21.68
N ASN A 246 -20.11 29.80 -22.15
CA ASN A 246 -20.14 30.14 -23.55
C ASN A 246 -18.81 29.82 -24.26
N LYS A 247 -18.87 29.71 -25.57
CA LYS A 247 -17.65 29.67 -26.40
C LYS A 247 -16.76 30.88 -26.10
N GLY A 248 -15.48 30.62 -25.80
CA GLY A 248 -14.49 31.65 -25.44
C GLY A 248 -14.28 31.82 -23.94
N ASP A 249 -15.21 31.34 -23.09
CA ASP A 249 -15.02 31.41 -21.64
C ASP A 249 -13.82 30.57 -21.19
N LYS A 250 -13.14 31.07 -20.16
CA LYS A 250 -11.94 30.45 -19.59
C LYS A 250 -12.23 29.84 -18.23
N ILE A 251 -11.54 28.73 -17.89
CA ILE A 251 -11.73 28.02 -16.63
C ILE A 251 -10.41 27.88 -15.88
N GLY A 252 -10.47 28.14 -14.58
CA GLY A 252 -9.43 27.85 -13.60
C GLY A 252 -8.23 28.78 -13.65
N TYR A 253 -7.29 28.52 -12.77
CA TYR A 253 -6.06 29.29 -12.65
C TYR A 253 -5.22 29.28 -13.94
N GLY A 254 -4.70 30.46 -14.30
CA GLY A 254 -3.89 30.62 -15.50
C GLY A 254 -4.67 30.52 -16.79
N CYS A 255 -6.02 30.44 -16.73
CA CYS A 255 -6.87 30.38 -17.93
C CYS A 255 -6.45 29.30 -18.92
N THR A 256 -5.99 28.14 -18.41
CA THR A 256 -5.38 27.07 -19.23
C THR A 256 -6.40 26.29 -20.07
N PHE A 257 -7.69 26.45 -19.77
CA PHE A 257 -8.78 25.93 -20.57
C PHE A 257 -9.61 27.06 -21.13
N CYS A 258 -9.92 26.99 -22.44
CA CYS A 258 -10.83 27.91 -23.12
C CYS A 258 -11.91 27.08 -23.83
N ALA A 259 -13.17 27.39 -23.58
CA ALA A 259 -14.32 26.70 -24.16
C ALA A 259 -14.38 26.91 -25.67
N LYS A 260 -14.30 25.84 -26.46
CA LYS A 260 -14.37 25.87 -27.93
C LYS A 260 -15.81 25.98 -28.45
N LYS A 261 -16.79 25.71 -27.61
CA LYS A 261 -18.23 25.75 -27.88
C LYS A 261 -18.97 26.06 -26.58
N ASN A 262 -20.26 26.27 -26.63
CA ASN A 262 -21.09 26.32 -25.42
C ASN A 262 -21.06 24.95 -24.73
N MET A 263 -20.87 24.93 -23.41
CA MET A 263 -20.62 23.72 -22.65
C MET A 263 -21.40 23.72 -21.34
N LYS A 264 -21.74 22.52 -20.84
CA LYS A 264 -22.21 22.31 -19.47
C LYS A 264 -21.04 21.85 -18.61
N VAL A 265 -20.85 22.52 -17.50
CA VAL A 265 -19.75 22.30 -16.55
C VAL A 265 -20.28 21.96 -15.18
N ALA A 266 -19.71 20.94 -14.55
CA ALA A 266 -19.92 20.68 -13.13
C ALA A 266 -18.66 21.06 -12.33
N VAL A 267 -18.89 21.66 -11.17
CA VAL A 267 -17.84 21.94 -10.18
C VAL A 267 -17.92 20.88 -9.10
N ILE A 268 -16.80 20.22 -8.84
CA ILE A 268 -16.68 19.12 -7.89
C ILE A 268 -15.91 19.60 -6.68
N GLN A 269 -16.41 19.33 -5.49
CA GLN A 269 -15.75 19.69 -4.23
C GLN A 269 -14.67 18.65 -3.88
N CYS A 270 -13.56 18.73 -4.56
CA CYS A 270 -12.37 17.93 -4.35
C CYS A 270 -11.19 18.57 -5.10
N GLY A 271 -10.04 18.65 -4.46
CA GLY A 271 -8.85 19.26 -5.05
C GLY A 271 -7.55 18.58 -4.58
N TYR A 272 -6.41 19.27 -4.79
CA TYR A 272 -5.12 18.67 -4.41
C TYR A 272 -4.96 18.56 -2.88
N ALA A 273 -5.66 19.33 -2.07
CA ALA A 273 -5.66 19.18 -0.62
C ALA A 273 -6.40 17.90 -0.14
N ASP A 274 -7.21 17.29 -1.00
CA ASP A 274 -7.89 16.02 -0.74
C ASP A 274 -7.11 14.82 -1.30
N GLY A 275 -6.10 15.08 -2.15
CA GLY A 275 -5.25 14.06 -2.76
C GLY A 275 -5.40 13.91 -4.28
N ILE A 276 -6.13 14.83 -4.96
CA ILE A 276 -6.16 14.83 -6.43
C ILE A 276 -4.83 15.34 -6.97
N PRO A 277 -4.12 14.59 -7.82
CA PRO A 277 -2.88 15.07 -8.42
C PRO A 277 -3.08 16.29 -9.30
N ILE A 278 -2.14 17.24 -9.23
CA ILE A 278 -2.15 18.44 -10.09
C ILE A 278 -2.07 18.07 -11.57
N ASP A 279 -1.41 16.96 -11.90
CA ASP A 279 -1.28 16.43 -13.27
C ASP A 279 -2.63 16.02 -13.91
N PHE A 280 -3.69 15.93 -13.11
CA PHE A 280 -5.05 15.75 -13.64
C PHE A 280 -5.58 17.02 -14.33
N SER A 281 -4.93 18.19 -14.17
CA SER A 281 -5.30 19.43 -14.82
C SER A 281 -5.35 19.28 -16.35
N ASN A 282 -6.52 19.50 -16.95
CA ASN A 282 -6.80 19.33 -18.39
C ASN A 282 -6.51 17.92 -18.98
N ASN A 283 -6.22 16.92 -18.15
CA ASN A 283 -5.78 15.60 -18.60
C ASN A 283 -6.47 14.43 -17.84
N GLY A 284 -6.99 14.70 -16.64
CA GLY A 284 -7.68 13.72 -15.82
C GLY A 284 -9.14 13.52 -16.22
N TYR A 285 -9.74 12.54 -15.56
CA TYR A 285 -11.15 12.20 -15.75
C TYR A 285 -11.78 11.84 -14.42
N VAL A 286 -13.10 12.06 -14.33
CA VAL A 286 -13.94 11.49 -13.28
C VAL A 286 -15.04 10.62 -13.91
N PHE A 287 -15.71 9.82 -13.10
CA PHE A 287 -16.63 8.80 -13.59
C PHE A 287 -18.00 8.94 -12.91
N TYR A 288 -19.05 8.74 -13.67
CA TYR A 288 -20.42 8.64 -13.20
C TYR A 288 -21.13 7.56 -14.02
N ASP A 289 -21.53 6.47 -13.38
CA ASP A 289 -22.05 5.29 -14.06
C ASP A 289 -21.13 4.88 -15.24
N LYS A 290 -21.63 4.83 -16.47
CA LYS A 290 -20.85 4.53 -17.68
C LYS A 290 -20.14 5.75 -18.29
N PHE A 291 -20.42 6.94 -17.78
CA PHE A 291 -19.84 8.17 -18.31
C PHE A 291 -18.44 8.44 -17.76
N LYS A 292 -17.60 8.99 -18.61
CA LYS A 292 -16.25 9.46 -18.30
C LYS A 292 -16.19 10.95 -18.64
N PHE A 293 -16.04 11.81 -17.65
CA PHE A 293 -16.02 13.26 -17.81
C PHE A 293 -14.61 13.81 -17.66
N PRO A 294 -14.09 14.57 -18.65
CA PRO A 294 -12.76 15.16 -18.55
C PRO A 294 -12.74 16.30 -17.52
N ILE A 295 -11.63 16.37 -16.79
CA ILE A 295 -11.29 17.51 -15.95
C ILE A 295 -10.79 18.62 -16.86
N ILE A 296 -11.35 19.83 -16.70
CA ILE A 296 -11.05 21.01 -17.52
C ILE A 296 -10.54 22.15 -16.63
N GLY A 297 -9.49 22.82 -17.07
CA GLY A 297 -8.76 23.78 -16.27
C GLY A 297 -7.81 23.13 -15.27
N LYS A 298 -7.12 23.94 -14.45
CA LYS A 298 -6.22 23.45 -13.41
C LYS A 298 -6.99 22.91 -12.21
N VAL A 299 -6.50 21.81 -11.64
CA VAL A 299 -6.90 21.35 -10.30
C VAL A 299 -6.54 22.45 -9.29
N SER A 300 -7.50 22.88 -8.49
CA SER A 300 -7.28 23.84 -7.41
C SER A 300 -7.20 23.11 -6.05
N MET A 301 -7.03 23.88 -4.98
CA MET A 301 -6.88 23.30 -3.62
C MET A 301 -8.09 22.47 -3.23
N ASP A 302 -9.30 22.95 -3.50
CA ASP A 302 -10.55 22.42 -2.98
C ASP A 302 -11.54 22.01 -4.08
N LEU A 303 -11.28 22.39 -5.35
CA LEU A 303 -12.26 22.23 -6.44
C LEU A 303 -11.61 21.79 -7.75
N ILE A 304 -12.36 21.02 -8.53
CA ILE A 304 -12.09 20.76 -9.94
C ILE A 304 -13.33 21.07 -10.77
N CYS A 305 -13.13 21.44 -12.04
CA CYS A 305 -14.20 21.57 -13.03
C CYS A 305 -14.15 20.41 -14.02
N ILE A 306 -15.32 19.90 -14.41
CA ILE A 306 -15.44 18.82 -15.38
C ILE A 306 -16.43 19.20 -16.50
N ASP A 307 -16.16 18.73 -17.72
CA ASP A 307 -17.07 18.87 -18.85
C ASP A 307 -18.13 17.76 -18.84
N ILE A 308 -19.38 18.14 -18.62
CA ILE A 308 -20.54 17.24 -18.64
C ILE A 308 -21.44 17.47 -19.86
N THR A 309 -20.97 18.16 -20.90
CA THR A 309 -21.76 18.52 -22.10
C THR A 309 -22.38 17.30 -22.79
N SER A 310 -21.69 16.16 -22.77
CA SER A 310 -22.17 14.89 -23.33
C SER A 310 -23.27 14.21 -22.51
N PHE A 311 -23.48 14.62 -21.27
CA PHE A 311 -24.48 14.03 -20.40
C PHE A 311 -25.88 14.54 -20.75
N LYS A 312 -26.74 13.63 -21.21
CA LYS A 312 -28.13 13.91 -21.56
C LYS A 312 -29.11 13.16 -20.65
N GLY A 313 -28.66 12.73 -19.47
CA GLY A 313 -29.49 12.03 -18.52
C GLY A 313 -30.50 12.96 -17.84
N GLU A 314 -31.66 12.44 -17.46
CA GLU A 314 -32.69 13.16 -16.72
C GLU A 314 -32.37 13.31 -15.24
N THR A 315 -31.50 12.42 -14.70
CA THR A 315 -31.08 12.43 -13.30
C THR A 315 -29.98 13.47 -13.04
N LYS A 316 -30.11 14.19 -11.93
CA LYS A 316 -29.07 15.12 -11.49
C LYS A 316 -27.82 14.35 -11.05
N ILE A 317 -26.65 14.71 -11.61
CA ILE A 317 -25.36 14.23 -11.10
C ILE A 317 -25.09 14.94 -9.77
N ASP A 318 -25.14 14.24 -8.68
CA ASP A 318 -24.89 14.77 -7.33
C ASP A 318 -23.48 14.39 -6.80
N LYS A 319 -22.90 13.30 -7.32
CA LYS A 319 -21.61 12.78 -6.92
C LYS A 319 -20.89 12.15 -8.12
N VAL A 320 -19.55 12.23 -8.15
CA VAL A 320 -18.71 11.56 -9.15
C VAL A 320 -17.65 10.70 -8.46
N VAL A 321 -17.24 9.62 -9.12
CA VAL A 321 -16.11 8.78 -8.68
C VAL A 321 -14.83 9.32 -9.30
N ILE A 322 -13.83 9.54 -8.49
CA ILE A 322 -12.49 9.97 -8.90
C ILE A 322 -11.67 8.75 -9.32
N TRP A 323 -11.63 7.72 -8.47
CA TRP A 323 -11.06 6.41 -8.79
C TRP A 323 -11.63 5.30 -7.91
N GLY A 324 -11.36 4.05 -8.28
CA GLY A 324 -11.76 2.86 -7.53
C GLY A 324 -13.19 2.43 -7.84
N GLY A 325 -13.79 1.69 -6.92
CA GLY A 325 -15.11 1.10 -7.10
C GLY A 325 -15.15 -0.01 -8.16
N GLU A 326 -16.35 -0.41 -8.54
CA GLU A 326 -16.57 -1.56 -9.44
C GLU A 326 -16.40 -1.23 -10.93
N ASN A 327 -16.48 0.06 -11.30
CA ASN A 327 -16.35 0.47 -12.69
C ASN A 327 -14.91 0.21 -13.17
N LYS A 328 -14.76 -0.63 -14.19
CA LYS A 328 -13.45 -1.00 -14.75
C LYS A 328 -12.61 0.19 -15.22
N HIS A 329 -13.24 1.29 -15.65
CA HIS A 329 -12.54 2.47 -16.16
C HIS A 329 -12.00 3.37 -15.06
N SER A 330 -12.56 3.31 -13.84
CA SER A 330 -12.08 4.04 -12.66
C SER A 330 -11.02 3.27 -11.86
N ARG A 331 -10.63 2.08 -12.27
CA ARG A 331 -9.58 1.30 -11.58
C ARG A 331 -8.24 2.01 -11.60
N LEU A 332 -7.58 2.04 -10.45
CA LEU A 332 -6.31 2.75 -10.28
C LEU A 332 -5.18 2.24 -11.18
N GLU A 333 -5.19 0.97 -11.54
CA GLU A 333 -4.17 0.40 -12.45
C GLU A 333 -4.20 1.09 -13.83
N TYR A 334 -5.39 1.39 -14.36
CA TYR A 334 -5.53 2.11 -15.63
C TYR A 334 -5.20 3.59 -15.50
N ILE A 335 -5.68 4.23 -14.42
CA ILE A 335 -5.41 5.65 -14.17
C ILE A 335 -3.91 5.87 -14.01
N ALA A 336 -3.25 5.10 -13.14
CA ALA A 336 -1.82 5.23 -12.89
C ALA A 336 -0.98 5.05 -14.15
N LYS A 337 -1.33 4.06 -14.99
CA LYS A 337 -0.66 3.84 -16.27
C LYS A 337 -0.75 5.06 -17.20
N ASN A 338 -1.92 5.71 -17.28
CA ASN A 338 -2.12 6.89 -18.14
C ASN A 338 -1.28 8.10 -17.68
N PHE A 339 -0.92 8.18 -16.43
CA PHE A 339 -0.10 9.25 -15.85
C PHE A 339 1.36 8.83 -15.57
N ASN A 340 1.79 7.68 -16.11
CA ASN A 340 3.14 7.14 -15.93
C ASN A 340 3.58 7.09 -14.47
N THR A 341 2.68 6.64 -13.61
CA THR A 341 2.89 6.48 -12.16
C THR A 341 2.36 5.13 -11.66
N ILE A 342 2.36 4.92 -10.35
CA ILE A 342 1.93 3.69 -9.71
C ILE A 342 0.72 3.92 -8.80
N PRO A 343 -0.18 2.92 -8.63
CA PRO A 343 -1.39 3.04 -7.81
C PRO A 343 -1.13 3.47 -6.36
N TYR A 344 0.03 3.13 -5.80
CA TYR A 344 0.43 3.50 -4.44
C TYR A 344 0.37 5.01 -4.17
N VAL A 345 0.78 5.82 -5.15
CA VAL A 345 0.82 7.29 -5.04
C VAL A 345 -0.58 7.85 -4.79
N TYR A 346 -1.57 7.35 -5.53
CA TYR A 346 -2.97 7.78 -5.38
C TYR A 346 -3.55 7.36 -4.04
N LEU A 347 -3.36 6.08 -3.66
CA LEU A 347 -3.89 5.56 -2.41
C LEU A 347 -3.33 6.29 -1.18
N THR A 348 -2.00 6.44 -1.12
CA THR A 348 -1.33 7.09 0.01
C THR A 348 -1.45 8.62 -0.03
N GLY A 349 -1.83 9.18 -1.17
CA GLY A 349 -2.04 10.62 -1.37
C GLY A 349 -3.36 11.13 -0.79
N ILE A 350 -4.34 10.26 -0.50
CA ILE A 350 -5.60 10.69 0.13
C ILE A 350 -5.32 11.25 1.52
N THR A 351 -5.63 12.53 1.71
CA THR A 351 -5.36 13.25 2.96
C THR A 351 -6.38 12.94 4.07
N ASN A 352 -6.15 13.46 5.26
CA ASN A 352 -7.09 13.33 6.38
C ASN A 352 -8.35 14.20 6.23
N ARG A 353 -8.43 15.06 5.22
CA ARG A 353 -9.63 15.83 4.88
C ARG A 353 -10.74 14.97 4.31
N VAL A 354 -10.36 13.88 3.66
CA VAL A 354 -11.29 12.93 3.06
C VAL A 354 -11.82 11.99 4.13
N GLU A 355 -13.13 11.96 4.28
CA GLU A 355 -13.81 11.04 5.20
C GLU A 355 -13.67 9.59 4.71
N ARG A 356 -13.42 8.66 5.63
CA ARG A 356 -13.40 7.22 5.33
C ARG A 356 -14.65 6.56 5.86
N GLU A 357 -15.46 6.08 4.93
CA GLU A 357 -16.71 5.36 5.20
C GLU A 357 -16.48 3.86 5.03
N TYR A 358 -16.64 3.08 6.09
CA TYR A 358 -16.41 1.63 6.10
C TYR A 358 -17.72 0.86 5.91
N VAL A 359 -17.71 -0.09 4.93
CA VAL A 359 -18.88 -0.92 4.57
C VAL A 359 -18.50 -2.40 4.44
#